data_0e256e28ec7a2354fe6f175bd9fa9e04
#
_entry.id   0e256e28ec7a2354fe6f175bd9fa9e04
#
_cell.length_a   1.000
_cell.length_b   1.000
_cell.length_c   1.000
_cell.angle_alpha   90.00
_cell.angle_beta   90.00
_cell.angle_gamma   90.00
#
_symmetry.space_group_name_H-M   'P 1'
#
loop_
_entity.id
_entity.type
_entity.pdbx_description
1 polymer ?
#
loop_
_entity_poly.entity_id
_entity_poly.type
_entity_poly.pdbx_seq_one_letter_code
_entity_poly.pdbx_strand_id
1 'polypeptide(L)'
;MEWLYSLFFEQSSLQAVIVMAIIIAAGLGLGKIRIKGISLGVTCVFFSGILAGHFGFSINPDMLNYAESFGLVLFVYELGLQVGPGFFSSFRQGGIQLNMLGFGVVLLGTIMAILISKLGAIPMSDMIGILCGATTNTPALGAAQQTLKQLGEPTSGAALS
;
A
#
# COMPACT_ATOMS: atom_id res chain seq x y z
N MET A 1 -12.86 26.29 -22.60
CA MET A 1 -11.60 25.56 -22.29
C MET A 1 -11.14 25.74 -20.84
N GLU A 2 -11.48 26.86 -20.20
CA GLU A 2 -11.17 27.13 -18.79
C GLU A 2 -11.78 26.11 -17.83
N TRP A 3 -12.99 25.64 -18.09
CA TRP A 3 -13.65 24.62 -17.26
C TRP A 3 -12.90 23.27 -17.22
N LEU A 4 -12.33 22.85 -18.35
CA LEU A 4 -11.51 21.62 -18.37
C LEU A 4 -10.20 21.83 -17.61
N TYR A 5 -9.62 23.02 -17.69
CA TYR A 5 -8.40 23.34 -16.96
C TYR A 5 -8.63 23.34 -15.44
N SER A 6 -9.71 23.98 -14.98
CA SER A 6 -10.06 23.99 -13.55
C SER A 6 -10.34 22.58 -13.02
N LEU A 7 -10.93 21.72 -13.83
CA LEU A 7 -11.28 20.35 -13.46
C LEU A 7 -10.07 19.44 -13.22
N PHE A 8 -8.93 19.71 -13.88
CA PHE A 8 -7.71 18.91 -13.77
C PHE A 8 -6.61 19.55 -12.92
N PHE A 9 -6.60 20.88 -12.78
CA PHE A 9 -5.50 21.60 -12.15
C PHE A 9 -5.90 22.42 -10.92
N GLU A 10 -7.18 22.73 -10.72
CA GLU A 10 -7.65 23.33 -9.46
C GLU A 10 -7.79 22.25 -8.39
N GLN A 11 -7.08 22.40 -7.28
CA GLN A 11 -7.10 21.46 -6.15
C GLN A 11 -8.47 21.45 -5.45
N SER A 12 -9.40 20.71 -6.02
CA SER A 12 -10.76 20.53 -5.51
C SER A 12 -11.01 19.05 -5.16
N SER A 13 -12.02 18.80 -4.33
CA SER A 13 -12.43 17.41 -4.02
C SER A 13 -12.88 16.66 -5.29
N LEU A 14 -13.49 17.37 -6.24
CA LEU A 14 -13.92 16.79 -7.51
C LEU A 14 -12.71 16.41 -8.37
N GLN A 15 -11.71 17.29 -8.47
CA GLN A 15 -10.46 17.04 -9.16
C GLN A 15 -9.77 15.79 -8.58
N ALA A 16 -9.69 15.68 -7.26
CA ALA A 16 -9.06 14.53 -6.59
C ALA A 16 -9.72 13.20 -6.98
N VAL A 17 -11.05 13.15 -6.97
CA VAL A 17 -11.82 11.96 -7.36
C VAL A 17 -11.60 11.60 -8.84
N ILE A 18 -11.63 12.59 -9.73
CA ILE A 18 -11.46 12.37 -11.17
C ILE A 18 -10.05 11.88 -11.47
N VAL A 19 -9.03 12.53 -10.93
CA VAL A 19 -7.62 12.14 -11.15
C VAL A 19 -7.37 10.73 -10.61
N MET A 20 -7.82 10.41 -9.39
CA MET A 20 -7.69 9.05 -8.85
C MET A 20 -8.43 8.03 -9.72
N ALA A 21 -9.65 8.32 -10.17
CA ALA A 21 -10.41 7.41 -11.02
C ALA A 21 -9.71 7.13 -12.35
N ILE A 22 -9.11 8.17 -12.97
CA ILE A 22 -8.35 8.03 -14.22
C ILE A 22 -7.09 7.19 -13.99
N ILE A 23 -6.35 7.45 -12.91
CA ILE A 23 -5.14 6.68 -12.57
C ILE A 23 -5.48 5.20 -12.36
N ILE A 24 -6.54 4.92 -11.61
CA ILE A 24 -7.00 3.55 -11.35
C ILE A 24 -7.45 2.89 -12.66
N ALA A 25 -8.27 3.56 -13.46
CA ALA A 25 -8.76 3.02 -14.73
C ALA A 25 -7.62 2.75 -15.72
N ALA A 26 -6.68 3.67 -15.85
CA ALA A 26 -5.50 3.51 -16.69
C ALA A 26 -4.62 2.33 -16.19
N GLY A 27 -4.36 2.26 -14.89
CA GLY A 27 -3.58 1.19 -14.29
C GLY A 27 -4.22 -0.18 -14.45
N LEU A 28 -5.54 -0.30 -14.23
CA LEU A 28 -6.26 -1.55 -14.46
C LEU A 28 -6.30 -1.94 -15.95
N GLY A 29 -6.42 -0.95 -16.84
CA GLY A 29 -6.34 -1.17 -18.28
C GLY A 29 -4.98 -1.74 -18.70
N LEU A 30 -3.91 -1.10 -18.26
CA LEU A 30 -2.53 -1.55 -18.51
C LEU A 30 -2.25 -2.91 -17.86
N GLY A 31 -2.79 -3.15 -16.68
CA GLY A 31 -2.64 -4.41 -15.95
C GLY A 31 -3.24 -5.63 -16.65
N LYS A 32 -4.18 -5.43 -17.58
CA LYS A 32 -4.75 -6.50 -18.41
C LYS A 32 -3.83 -6.94 -19.55
N ILE A 33 -2.82 -6.14 -19.90
CA ILE A 33 -1.86 -6.46 -20.95
C ILE A 33 -0.98 -7.61 -20.47
N ARG A 34 -0.98 -8.72 -21.21
CA ARG A 34 -0.13 -9.88 -20.94
C ARG A 34 1.11 -9.83 -21.80
N ILE A 35 2.27 -9.74 -21.19
CA ILE A 35 3.57 -9.81 -21.87
C ILE A 35 4.19 -11.17 -21.56
N LYS A 36 4.36 -12.00 -22.59
CA LYS A 36 4.88 -13.39 -22.46
C LYS A 36 4.10 -14.26 -21.45
N GLY A 37 2.78 -14.07 -21.36
CA GLY A 37 1.94 -14.84 -20.45
C GLY A 37 1.84 -14.30 -19.02
N ILE A 38 2.62 -13.30 -18.66
CA ILE A 38 2.62 -12.64 -17.35
C ILE A 38 1.85 -11.33 -17.45
N SER A 39 0.89 -11.10 -16.55
CA SER A 39 0.21 -9.82 -16.40
C SER A 39 0.65 -9.16 -15.09
N LEU A 40 0.89 -7.85 -15.12
CA LEU A 40 1.25 -7.08 -13.93
C LEU A 40 0.03 -6.83 -13.01
N GLY A 41 -1.18 -7.07 -13.53
CA GLY A 41 -2.40 -6.99 -12.74
C GLY A 41 -2.60 -5.61 -12.09
N VAL A 42 -3.07 -5.62 -10.84
CA VAL A 42 -3.35 -4.41 -10.05
C VAL A 42 -2.09 -3.57 -9.78
N THR A 43 -0.91 -4.16 -9.83
CA THR A 43 0.36 -3.46 -9.63
C THR A 43 0.57 -2.31 -10.64
N CYS A 44 -0.05 -2.40 -11.83
CA CYS A 44 0.00 -1.32 -12.81
C CYS A 44 -0.68 -0.03 -12.32
N VAL A 45 -1.61 -0.11 -11.39
CA VAL A 45 -2.23 1.09 -10.78
C VAL A 45 -1.20 1.90 -10.02
N PHE A 46 -0.31 1.22 -9.28
CA PHE A 46 0.78 1.86 -8.57
C PHE A 46 1.73 2.61 -9.54
N PHE A 47 2.15 1.94 -10.61
CA PHE A 47 2.99 2.60 -11.63
C PHE A 47 2.29 3.74 -12.34
N SER A 48 0.98 3.63 -12.60
CA SER A 48 0.19 4.74 -13.17
C SER A 48 0.14 5.94 -12.23
N GLY A 49 0.06 5.72 -10.91
CA GLY A 49 0.12 6.76 -9.90
C GLY A 49 1.47 7.50 -9.89
N ILE A 50 2.58 6.75 -9.93
CA ILE A 50 3.93 7.33 -10.02
C ILE A 50 4.09 8.18 -11.28
N LEU A 51 3.63 7.67 -12.43
CA LEU A 51 3.68 8.42 -13.68
C LEU A 51 2.84 9.70 -13.63
N ALA A 52 1.63 9.64 -13.07
CA ALA A 52 0.78 10.81 -12.91
C ALA A 52 1.45 11.87 -12.02
N GLY A 53 2.05 11.47 -10.91
CA GLY A 53 2.83 12.36 -10.05
C GLY A 53 4.03 12.98 -10.78
N HIS A 54 4.74 12.19 -11.60
CA HIS A 54 5.84 12.68 -12.42
C HIS A 54 5.40 13.74 -13.46
N PHE A 55 4.21 13.59 -14.03
CA PHE A 55 3.63 14.56 -14.96
C PHE A 55 3.03 15.80 -14.27
N GLY A 56 3.17 15.92 -12.95
CA GLY A 56 2.76 17.08 -12.18
C GLY A 56 1.28 17.09 -11.79
N PHE A 57 0.56 15.97 -11.91
CA PHE A 57 -0.77 15.85 -11.35
C PHE A 57 -0.68 15.82 -9.83
N SER A 58 -1.02 16.93 -9.18
CA SER A 58 -1.08 17.03 -7.73
C SER A 58 -2.52 16.97 -7.25
N ILE A 59 -2.75 16.22 -6.18
CA ILE A 59 -4.04 16.12 -5.51
C ILE A 59 -3.93 16.88 -4.19
N ASN A 60 -5.02 17.48 -3.74
CA ASN A 60 -5.08 18.10 -2.43
C ASN A 60 -4.65 17.10 -1.35
N PRO A 61 -3.66 17.44 -0.48
CA PRO A 61 -3.10 16.53 0.52
C PRO A 61 -4.15 15.98 1.49
N ASP A 62 -5.15 16.76 1.87
CA ASP A 62 -6.21 16.28 2.78
C ASP A 62 -7.10 15.23 2.12
N MET A 63 -7.41 15.43 0.83
CA MET A 63 -8.17 14.45 0.05
C MET A 63 -7.35 13.16 -0.18
N LEU A 64 -6.05 13.29 -0.40
CA LEU A 64 -5.17 12.15 -0.56
C LEU A 64 -5.09 11.33 0.74
N ASN A 65 -4.87 11.99 1.89
CA ASN A 65 -4.86 11.35 3.20
C ASN A 65 -6.20 10.66 3.54
N TYR A 66 -7.31 11.30 3.17
CA TYR A 66 -8.64 10.68 3.34
C TYR A 66 -8.78 9.43 2.48
N ALA A 67 -8.43 9.49 1.20
CA ALA A 67 -8.51 8.37 0.27
C ALA A 67 -7.60 7.21 0.70
N GLU A 68 -6.38 7.50 1.17
CA GLU A 68 -5.45 6.52 1.73
C GLU A 68 -6.06 5.80 2.94
N SER A 69 -6.56 6.56 3.91
CA SER A 69 -7.17 6.00 5.12
C SER A 69 -8.42 5.18 4.82
N PHE A 70 -9.28 5.69 3.95
CA PHE A 70 -10.50 5.00 3.52
C PHE A 70 -10.19 3.72 2.73
N GLY A 71 -9.23 3.79 1.80
CA GLY A 71 -8.77 2.63 1.04
C GLY A 71 -8.18 1.55 1.95
N LEU A 72 -7.42 1.93 2.97
CA LEU A 72 -6.88 0.98 3.95
C LEU A 72 -7.99 0.30 4.75
N VAL A 73 -9.00 1.04 5.19
CA VAL A 73 -10.16 0.46 5.90
C VAL A 73 -10.90 -0.55 5.03
N LEU A 74 -11.19 -0.19 3.76
CA LEU A 74 -11.84 -1.10 2.82
C LEU A 74 -11.00 -2.36 2.55
N PHE A 75 -9.70 -2.20 2.41
CA PHE A 75 -8.78 -3.31 2.18
C PHE A 75 -8.76 -4.29 3.37
N VAL A 76 -8.65 -3.78 4.59
CA VAL A 76 -8.68 -4.60 5.82
C VAL A 76 -10.03 -5.30 5.97
N TYR A 77 -11.13 -4.58 5.66
CA TYR A 77 -12.47 -5.15 5.67
C TYR A 77 -12.63 -6.32 4.68
N GLU A 78 -12.15 -6.14 3.45
CA GLU A 78 -12.17 -7.20 2.43
C GLU A 78 -11.37 -8.42 2.87
N LEU A 79 -10.16 -8.23 3.43
CA LEU A 79 -9.37 -9.32 4.00
C LEU A 79 -10.13 -10.04 5.12
N GLY A 80 -10.81 -9.30 5.99
CA GLY A 80 -11.64 -9.88 7.04
C GLY A 80 -12.76 -10.76 6.48
N LEU A 81 -13.43 -10.32 5.42
CA LEU A 81 -14.47 -11.10 4.74
C LEU A 81 -13.92 -12.37 4.08
N GLN A 82 -12.73 -12.30 3.47
CA GLN A 82 -12.10 -13.46 2.83
C GLN A 82 -11.63 -14.50 3.85
N VAL A 83 -10.99 -14.07 4.92
CA VAL A 83 -10.35 -14.95 5.90
C VAL A 83 -11.32 -15.41 6.97
N GLY A 84 -12.27 -14.55 7.36
CA GLY A 84 -13.18 -14.75 8.49
C GLY A 84 -13.93 -16.09 8.49
N PRO A 85 -14.62 -16.47 7.40
CA PRO A 85 -15.42 -17.70 7.37
C PRO A 85 -14.60 -18.99 7.59
N GLY A 86 -13.34 -18.99 7.14
CA GLY A 86 -12.43 -20.14 7.27
C GLY A 86 -11.54 -20.12 8.50
N PHE A 87 -11.48 -19.01 9.22
CA PHE A 87 -10.49 -18.78 10.28
C PHE A 87 -10.58 -19.81 11.41
N PHE A 88 -11.76 -19.98 12.00
CA PHE A 88 -11.95 -20.93 13.11
C PHE A 88 -11.86 -22.39 12.67
N SER A 89 -12.29 -22.72 11.46
CA SER A 89 -12.18 -24.10 10.95
C SER A 89 -10.73 -24.50 10.67
N SER A 90 -9.91 -23.57 10.17
CA SER A 90 -8.48 -23.78 9.96
C SER A 90 -7.73 -24.06 11.24
N PHE A 91 -8.11 -23.44 12.35
CA PHE A 91 -7.49 -23.72 13.65
C PHE A 91 -7.75 -25.15 14.14
N ARG A 92 -8.95 -25.69 13.89
CA ARG A 92 -9.35 -27.03 14.35
C ARG A 92 -8.75 -28.18 13.55
N GLN A 93 -8.44 -27.99 12.28
CA GLN A 93 -7.98 -29.03 11.36
C GLN A 93 -6.46 -29.02 11.10
N GLY A 94 -5.65 -28.91 12.16
CA GLY A 94 -4.17 -28.92 12.03
C GLY A 94 -3.56 -27.54 11.74
N GLY A 95 -4.36 -26.48 11.71
CA GLY A 95 -3.90 -25.11 11.45
C GLY A 95 -2.96 -24.54 12.52
N ILE A 96 -2.87 -25.14 13.70
CA ILE A 96 -1.96 -24.68 14.76
C ILE A 96 -0.49 -24.78 14.29
N GLN A 97 -0.10 -25.88 13.64
CA GLN A 97 1.28 -26.04 13.15
C GLN A 97 1.62 -25.01 12.07
N LEU A 98 0.70 -24.79 11.10
CA LEU A 98 0.88 -23.81 10.04
C LEU A 98 0.89 -22.38 10.59
N ASN A 99 0.04 -22.09 11.57
CA ASN A 99 0.02 -20.77 12.22
C ASN A 99 1.30 -20.51 13.04
N MET A 100 1.81 -21.52 13.77
CA MET A 100 3.09 -21.43 14.46
C MET A 100 4.26 -21.22 13.51
N LEU A 101 4.25 -21.90 12.36
CA LEU A 101 5.25 -21.71 11.31
C LEU A 101 5.16 -20.29 10.73
N GLY A 102 3.95 -19.83 10.40
CA GLY A 102 3.72 -18.47 9.92
C GLY A 102 4.15 -17.40 10.91
N PHE A 103 3.80 -17.57 12.19
CA PHE A 103 4.25 -16.70 13.26
C PHE A 103 5.77 -16.68 13.38
N GLY A 104 6.40 -17.86 13.31
CA GLY A 104 7.87 -18.00 13.35
C GLY A 104 8.55 -17.25 12.21
N VAL A 105 8.02 -17.35 10.98
CA VAL A 105 8.54 -16.63 9.81
C VAL A 105 8.43 -15.12 9.99
N VAL A 106 7.28 -14.63 10.45
CA VAL A 106 7.08 -13.20 10.70
C VAL A 106 8.03 -12.70 11.78
N LEU A 107 8.16 -13.44 12.87
CA LEU A 107 9.04 -13.07 13.98
C LEU A 107 10.51 -13.07 13.55
N LEU A 108 10.94 -14.08 12.80
CA LEU A 108 12.30 -14.15 12.25
C LEU A 108 12.58 -12.98 11.31
N GLY A 109 11.65 -12.66 10.40
CA GLY A 109 11.75 -11.51 9.49
C GLY A 109 11.89 -10.20 10.25
N THR A 110 11.08 -10.02 11.30
CA THR A 110 11.13 -8.82 12.14
C THR A 110 12.45 -8.69 12.89
N ILE A 111 12.94 -9.78 13.48
CA ILE A 111 14.26 -9.81 14.17
C ILE A 111 15.38 -9.48 13.18
N MET A 112 15.37 -10.09 12.00
CA MET A 112 16.35 -9.81 10.95
C MET A 112 16.31 -8.34 10.52
N ALA A 113 15.14 -7.75 10.34
CA ALA A 113 14.98 -6.34 10.01
C ALA A 113 15.57 -5.43 11.09
N ILE A 114 15.32 -5.72 12.37
CA ILE A 114 15.88 -4.97 13.50
C ILE A 114 17.41 -5.08 13.52
N LEU A 115 17.95 -6.27 13.31
CA LEU A 115 19.40 -6.50 13.28
C LEU A 115 20.05 -5.73 12.13
N ILE A 116 19.49 -5.80 10.92
CA ILE A 116 19.99 -5.10 9.74
C ILE A 116 19.90 -3.58 9.94
N SER A 117 18.80 -3.06 10.50
CA SER A 117 18.65 -1.64 10.82
C SER A 117 19.75 -1.16 11.76
N LYS A 118 20.04 -1.93 12.82
CA LYS A 118 21.08 -1.56 13.79
C LYS A 118 22.49 -1.68 13.24
N LEU A 119 22.79 -2.73 12.47
CA LEU A 119 24.13 -2.95 11.91
C LEU A 119 24.40 -2.06 10.70
N GLY A 120 23.39 -1.78 9.88
CA GLY A 120 23.49 -0.98 8.67
C GLY A 120 23.26 0.52 8.87
N ALA A 121 22.97 0.96 10.12
CA ALA A 121 22.59 2.33 10.43
C ALA A 121 21.42 2.87 9.57
N ILE A 122 20.50 1.96 9.16
CA ILE A 122 19.32 2.31 8.38
C ILE A 122 18.22 2.76 9.34
N PRO A 123 17.56 3.91 9.11
CA PRO A 123 16.44 4.34 9.93
C PRO A 123 15.35 3.27 10.02
N MET A 124 14.73 3.12 11.20
CA MET A 124 13.72 2.09 11.42
C MET A 124 12.50 2.26 10.51
N SER A 125 12.12 3.51 10.18
CA SER A 125 11.07 3.83 9.22
C SER A 125 11.32 3.21 7.84
N ASP A 126 12.54 3.34 7.33
CA ASP A 126 12.93 2.79 6.03
C ASP A 126 13.00 1.26 6.08
N MET A 127 13.52 0.72 7.18
CA MET A 127 13.60 -0.73 7.36
C MET A 127 12.21 -1.39 7.41
N ILE A 128 11.22 -0.74 8.02
CA ILE A 128 9.83 -1.22 8.01
C ILE A 128 9.29 -1.25 6.58
N GLY A 129 9.54 -0.21 5.79
CA GLY A 129 9.17 -0.18 4.38
C GLY A 129 9.80 -1.31 3.57
N ILE A 130 11.10 -1.52 3.76
CA ILE A 130 11.85 -2.63 3.12
C ILE A 130 11.27 -4.00 3.52
N LEU A 131 10.99 -4.21 4.81
CA LEU A 131 10.39 -5.46 5.30
C LEU A 131 9.01 -5.71 4.71
N CYS A 132 8.16 -4.68 4.71
CA CYS A 132 6.82 -4.76 4.15
C CYS A 132 6.86 -5.02 2.63
N GLY A 133 7.79 -4.39 1.91
CA GLY A 133 7.99 -4.61 0.48
C GLY A 133 8.52 -6.02 0.18
N ALA A 134 9.52 -6.50 0.92
CA ALA A 134 10.08 -7.83 0.76
C ALA A 134 9.08 -8.95 1.02
N THR A 135 8.16 -8.74 1.96
CA THR A 135 7.09 -9.71 2.30
C THR A 135 5.79 -9.46 1.56
N THR A 136 5.73 -8.44 0.71
CA THR A 136 4.51 -8.00 -0.01
C THR A 136 3.33 -7.77 0.96
N ASN A 137 3.60 -7.19 2.13
CA ASN A 137 2.64 -7.01 3.21
C ASN A 137 2.09 -5.57 3.22
N THR A 138 1.20 -5.27 2.31
CA THR A 138 0.54 -3.96 2.19
C THR A 138 -0.23 -3.53 3.45
N PRO A 139 -0.97 -4.42 4.16
CA PRO A 139 -1.61 -4.04 5.43
C PRO A 139 -0.63 -3.57 6.50
N ALA A 140 0.49 -4.27 6.64
CA ALA A 140 1.53 -3.88 7.60
C ALA A 140 2.17 -2.54 7.23
N LEU A 141 2.38 -2.28 5.93
CA LEU A 141 2.88 -0.99 5.45
C LEU A 141 1.91 0.15 5.81
N GLY A 142 0.62 -0.01 5.52
CA GLY A 142 -0.39 0.99 5.84
C GLY A 142 -0.49 1.27 7.35
N ALA A 143 -0.47 0.21 8.19
CA ALA A 143 -0.45 0.35 9.64
C ALA A 143 0.81 1.09 10.15
N ALA A 144 1.97 0.77 9.56
CA ALA A 144 3.24 1.42 9.90
C ALA A 144 3.23 2.91 9.53
N GLN A 145 2.76 3.26 8.34
CA GLN A 145 2.62 4.66 7.91
C GLN A 145 1.71 5.46 8.85
N GLN A 146 0.56 4.88 9.22
CA GLN A 146 -0.36 5.51 10.15
C GLN A 146 0.29 5.75 11.53
N THR A 147 1.04 4.75 12.03
CA THR A 147 1.73 4.85 13.32
C THR A 147 2.84 5.91 13.28
N LEU A 148 3.65 5.93 12.22
CA LEU A 148 4.70 6.94 12.06
C LEU A 148 4.13 8.36 11.98
N LYS A 149 3.02 8.56 11.27
CA LYS A 149 2.31 9.85 11.24
C LYS A 149 1.84 10.28 12.64
N GLN A 150 1.32 9.33 13.45
CA GLN A 150 0.88 9.62 14.82
C GLN A 150 2.04 9.96 15.76
N LEU A 151 3.20 9.37 15.55
CA LEU A 151 4.41 9.64 16.35
C LEU A 151 5.14 10.92 15.91
N GLY A 152 4.70 11.55 14.80
CA GLY A 152 5.37 12.74 14.24
C GLY A 152 6.75 12.45 13.66
N GLU A 153 7.06 11.16 13.42
CA GLU A 153 8.29 10.76 12.78
C GLU A 153 8.23 11.08 11.28
N PRO A 154 9.32 11.61 10.70
CA PRO A 154 9.36 11.84 9.26
C PRO A 154 9.23 10.51 8.54
N THR A 155 8.17 10.36 7.77
CA THR A 155 8.10 9.29 6.78
C THR A 155 9.15 9.62 5.72
N SER A 156 10.32 9.01 5.79
CA SER A 156 11.35 9.23 4.79
C SER A 156 10.83 8.77 3.44
N GLY A 157 10.86 9.67 2.47
CA GLY A 157 10.13 9.52 1.22
C GLY A 157 10.57 8.35 0.31
N ALA A 158 11.69 7.69 0.61
CA ALA A 158 12.22 6.64 -0.28
C ALA A 158 11.61 5.24 -0.04
N ALA A 159 11.12 4.96 1.17
CA ALA A 159 10.64 3.61 1.52
C ALA A 159 9.13 3.56 1.77
N LEU A 160 8.49 4.70 2.01
CA LEU A 160 7.08 4.78 2.42
C LEU A 160 6.23 5.70 1.53
N SER A 161 6.81 6.32 0.51
CA SER A 161 6.09 7.16 -0.48
C SER A 161 5.66 6.38 -1.70
#